data_f853179e64b36be8271ed22f95a6df3f
#
_entry.id   f853179e64b36be8271ed22f95a6df3f
#
_cell.length_a   1.000
_cell.length_b   1.000
_cell.length_c   1.000
_cell.angle_alpha   90.00
_cell.angle_beta   90.00
_cell.angle_gamma   90.00
#
_symmetry.space_group_name_H-M   'P 1'
#
loop_
_entity.id
_entity.type
_entity.pdbx_description
1 polymer ?
#
loop_
_entity_poly.entity_id
_entity_poly.type
_entity_poly.pdbx_seq_one_letter_code
_entity_poly.pdbx_strand_id
1 'polypeptide(L)' 'MRVTVNGEAREIASSNLDALLGELDYQGTHFAIALNYDVLPKSKWAQTPIRNGDEIEIITPRQGG' A
#
# COMPACT_ATOMS: atom_id res chain seq x y z
N MET A 1 0.75 -5.90 -12.95
CA MET A 1 1.91 -4.99 -12.76
C MET A 1 2.70 -5.47 -11.55
N ARG A 2 4.00 -5.29 -11.59
CA ARG A 2 4.85 -5.81 -10.53
C ARG A 2 5.37 -4.70 -9.64
N VAL A 3 5.20 -4.88 -8.35
CA VAL A 3 5.65 -3.91 -7.35
C VAL A 3 6.31 -4.67 -6.20
N THR A 4 6.89 -3.92 -5.28
CA THR A 4 7.43 -4.49 -4.05
C THR A 4 6.52 -4.03 -2.91
N VAL A 5 6.04 -4.99 -2.12
CA VAL A 5 5.19 -4.68 -0.97
C VAL A 5 5.87 -5.23 0.27
N ASN A 6 6.23 -4.33 1.17
CA ASN A 6 6.92 -4.70 2.41
C ASN A 6 8.15 -5.58 2.13
N GLY A 7 8.90 -5.20 1.10
CA GLY A 7 10.13 -5.89 0.76
C GLY A 7 9.98 -7.12 -0.11
N GLU A 8 8.76 -7.46 -0.50
CA GLU A 8 8.51 -8.65 -1.32
C GLU A 8 7.95 -8.26 -2.67
N ALA A 9 8.51 -8.82 -3.72
CA ALA A 9 7.99 -8.60 -5.07
C ALA A 9 6.63 -9.27 -5.20
N ARG A 10 5.67 -8.53 -5.76
CA ARG A 10 4.33 -9.04 -5.94
C ARG A 10 3.77 -8.61 -7.27
N GLU A 11 2.94 -9.49 -7.84
CA GLU A 11 2.15 -9.15 -9.01
C GLU A 11 0.80 -8.65 -8.53
N ILE A 12 0.37 -7.48 -8.97
CA ILE A 12 -0.89 -6.90 -8.52
C ILE A 12 -1.72 -6.45 -9.72
N ALA A 13 -3.03 -6.36 -9.50
CA ALA A 13 -3.96 -5.88 -10.50
C ALA A 13 -4.47 -4.47 -10.19
N SER A 14 -4.33 -4.03 -8.96
CA SER A 14 -4.86 -2.74 -8.53
C SER A 14 -4.13 -1.59 -9.19
N SER A 15 -4.83 -0.49 -9.43
CA SER A 15 -4.25 0.68 -10.07
C SER A 15 -3.99 1.82 -9.10
N ASN A 16 -4.49 1.74 -7.88
CA ASN A 16 -4.23 2.78 -6.87
C ASN A 16 -4.04 2.12 -5.51
N LEU A 17 -3.55 2.92 -4.55
CA LEU A 17 -3.20 2.37 -3.25
C LEU A 17 -4.42 1.92 -2.45
N ASP A 18 -5.53 2.61 -2.60
CA ASP A 18 -6.73 2.22 -1.86
C ASP A 18 -7.23 0.85 -2.33
N ALA A 19 -7.26 0.63 -3.62
CA ALA A 19 -7.69 -0.65 -4.17
C ALA A 19 -6.71 -1.76 -3.79
N LEU A 20 -5.43 -1.43 -3.67
CA LEU A 20 -4.42 -2.42 -3.32
C LEU A 20 -4.67 -3.04 -1.96
N LEU A 21 -5.12 -2.24 -0.99
CA LEU A 21 -5.41 -2.80 0.32
C LEU A 21 -6.46 -3.89 0.25
N GLY A 22 -7.49 -3.68 -0.56
CA GLY A 22 -8.50 -4.71 -0.76
C GLY A 22 -7.96 -5.93 -1.46
N GLU A 23 -7.13 -5.73 -2.46
CA GLU A 23 -6.54 -6.84 -3.19
C GLU A 23 -5.67 -7.71 -2.30
N LEU A 24 -4.93 -7.10 -1.39
CA LEU A 24 -4.05 -7.82 -0.47
C LEU A 24 -4.74 -8.23 0.83
N ASP A 25 -6.04 -8.00 0.90
CA ASP A 25 -6.86 -8.42 2.05
C ASP A 25 -6.47 -7.73 3.35
N TYR A 26 -6.04 -6.49 3.28
CA TYR A 26 -5.85 -5.68 4.47
C TYR A 26 -7.20 -5.10 4.87
N GLN A 27 -7.56 -5.28 6.12
CA GLN A 27 -8.84 -4.82 6.63
C GLN A 27 -8.64 -3.83 7.75
N GLY A 28 -9.61 -2.94 7.91
CA GLY A 28 -9.56 -1.93 8.95
C GLY A 28 -9.12 -0.59 8.39
N THR A 29 -8.90 0.36 9.29
CA THR A 29 -8.59 1.73 8.89
C THR A 29 -7.30 2.25 9.50
N HIS A 30 -6.57 1.41 10.19
CA HIS A 30 -5.38 1.87 10.92
C HIS A 30 -4.12 1.44 10.20
N PHE A 31 -3.92 2.00 9.02
CA PHE A 31 -2.71 1.72 8.26
C PHE A 31 -2.01 3.01 7.90
N ALA A 32 -0.71 2.92 7.75
CA ALA A 32 0.06 3.96 7.08
C ALA A 32 0.63 3.33 5.81
N ILE A 33 0.66 4.09 4.74
CA ILE A 33 1.24 3.62 3.49
C ILE A 33 2.34 4.57 3.06
N ALA A 34 3.50 4.01 2.76
CA ALA A 34 4.58 4.76 2.15
C ALA A 34 4.76 4.27 0.72
N LEU A 35 4.80 5.19 -0.21
CA LEU A 35 5.05 4.89 -1.62
C LEU A 35 6.40 5.49 -1.98
N ASN A 36 7.34 4.61 -2.31
CA ASN A 36 8.70 5.02 -2.63
C ASN A 36 9.28 5.91 -1.52
N TYR A 37 9.08 5.44 -0.28
CA TYR A 37 9.59 6.08 0.94
C TYR A 37 8.90 7.39 1.31
N ASP A 38 7.77 7.68 0.67
CA ASP A 38 7.01 8.89 0.95
C ASP A 38 5.67 8.49 1.58
N VAL A 39 5.48 8.85 2.85
CA VAL A 39 4.26 8.49 3.56
C VAL A 39 3.09 9.33 3.04
N LEU A 40 2.02 8.65 2.66
CA LEU A 40 0.86 9.31 2.07
C LEU A 40 -0.33 9.24 3.03
N PRO A 41 -1.03 10.36 3.23
CA PRO A 41 -2.24 10.34 4.05
C PRO A 41 -3.34 9.53 3.36
N LYS A 42 -4.23 8.97 4.18
CA LYS A 42 -5.29 8.12 3.66
C LYS A 42 -6.13 8.83 2.59
N SER A 43 -6.34 10.12 2.75
CA SER A 43 -7.14 10.88 1.80
C SER A 43 -6.56 10.89 0.39
N LYS A 44 -5.30 10.51 0.25
CA LYS A 44 -4.65 10.50 -1.06
C LYS A 44 -4.55 9.12 -1.69
N TRP A 45 -4.88 8.07 -0.96
CA TRP A 45 -4.67 6.72 -1.45
C TRP A 45 -5.45 6.42 -2.74
N ALA A 46 -6.72 6.80 -2.77
CA ALA A 46 -7.55 6.52 -3.94
C ALA A 46 -7.12 7.32 -5.17
N GLN A 47 -6.41 8.40 -4.96
CA GLN A 47 -5.96 9.27 -6.05
C GLN A 47 -4.53 8.98 -6.50
N THR A 48 -3.83 8.10 -5.80
CA THR A 48 -2.43 7.86 -6.08
C THR A 48 -2.28 6.62 -6.94
N PRO A 49 -1.86 6.77 -8.19
CA PRO A 49 -1.68 5.61 -9.06
C PRO A 49 -0.45 4.82 -8.66
N ILE A 50 -0.49 3.53 -8.95
CA ILE A 50 0.64 2.64 -8.75
C ILE A 50 1.26 2.36 -10.11
N ARG A 51 2.58 2.27 -10.14
CA ARG A 51 3.33 2.01 -11.37
C ARG A 51 4.25 0.82 -11.17
N ASN A 52 4.60 0.18 -12.26
CA ASN A 52 5.57 -0.92 -12.20
C ASN A 52 6.84 -0.46 -11.49
N GLY A 53 7.31 -1.30 -10.60
CA GLY A 53 8.55 -1.04 -9.89
C GLY A 53 8.40 -0.21 -8.64
N ASP A 54 7.19 0.23 -8.31
CA ASP A 54 6.99 1.01 -7.11
C ASP A 54 7.29 0.19 -5.87
N GLU A 55 7.85 0.86 -4.87
CA GLU A 55 8.05 0.27 -3.56
C GLU A 55 6.98 0.76 -2.62
N ILE A 56 6.24 -0.18 -2.07
CA ILE A 56 5.08 0.14 -1.23
C ILE A 56 5.31 -0.49 0.13
N GLU A 57 5.14 0.31 1.18
CA GLU A 57 5.17 -0.20 2.54
C GLU A 57 3.84 0.04 3.19
N ILE A 58 3.26 -1.03 3.72
CA ILE A 58 2.01 -0.94 4.45
C ILE A 58 2.33 -1.22 5.90
N ILE A 59 2.13 -0.20 6.73
CA ILE A 59 2.51 -0.25 8.13
C ILE A 59 1.25 -0.37 8.96
N THR A 60 1.15 -1.45 9.73
CA THR A 60 0.02 -1.65 10.62
C THR A 60 0.49 -1.36 12.04
N PRO A 61 -0.25 -0.56 12.80
CA PRO A 61 0.15 -0.29 14.17
C PRO A 61 0.05 -1.56 15.00
N ARG A 62 1.00 -1.72 15.90
CA ARG A 62 0.98 -2.84 16.80
C ARG A 62 -0.05 -2.61 17.86
N GLN A 63 -0.85 -3.62 18.06
CA GLN A 63 -1.88 -3.57 19.08
C GLN A 63 -1.30 -3.83 20.45
N GLY A 64 -1.54 -2.88 21.33
CA GLY A 64 -1.38 -3.08 22.72
C GLY A 64 -0.05 -3.62 23.15
N GLY A 65 0.71 -3.36 22.28
CA GLY A 65 1.97 -3.97 22.59
C GLY A 65 1.53 -5.25 22.95
#